data_edfbba7e3c30c7288609538dace4cac8
#
_entry.id   edfbba7e3c30c7288609538dace4cac8
#
_cell.length_a   1.000
_cell.length_b   1.000
_cell.length_c   1.000
_cell.angle_alpha   90.00
_cell.angle_beta   90.00
_cell.angle_gamma   90.00
#
_symmetry.space_group_name_H-M   'P 1'
#
loop_
_entity.id
_entity.type
_entity.pdbx_description
1 polymer ?
#
loop_
_entity_poly.entity_id
_entity_poly.type
_entity_poly.pdbx_seq_one_letter_code
_entity_poly.pdbx_strand_id
1 'polypeptide(L)'
;VGSEMCIRDRICYQASATEGQKVLHKNYGRTELIEYVEKELAENFRQFQAQGAVTDGVVLVSKKGKMTIKQKHHEQKEKVQIQAHNRVKQYILKEGVPVPFLIDLGVMNEQGKIIHARYDKFRQINRFLEFIEDILPRLSRDREITILDFGCGKSYLTFAMYYYLRELKGYDVNIIGLDLKTDVIEKCNSLALRYGYEKLHFYHGDIADYEGVSCVDMVVTLHACDTATDYALAKAVEWGAEVILSVPCCQHEVNKQIKNEMLEPVLRYGILKERMSALITDAVRADLLESKGYDTQILEFIDMEHTPKNLLIRAVRTGKRSDQGKVEKMLAALNIHPTLDRLLNEKEQEGSVR
;
A
#
# COMPACT_ATOMS: atom_id res chain seq x y z
N VAL A 1 -18.40 -23.16 -13.18
CA VAL A 1 -19.15 -23.29 -11.91
C VAL A 1 -18.19 -22.97 -10.80
N GLY A 2 -18.47 -21.93 -10.07
CA GLY A 2 -17.58 -21.37 -9.05
C GLY A 2 -17.72 -22.02 -7.68
N SER A 3 -17.12 -21.41 -6.70
CA SER A 3 -16.97 -21.87 -5.33
C SER A 3 -18.30 -22.05 -4.57
N GLU A 4 -18.29 -22.97 -3.60
CA GLU A 4 -19.35 -23.09 -2.61
C GLU A 4 -19.50 -21.77 -1.81
N MET A 5 -20.74 -21.31 -1.66
CA MET A 5 -21.09 -20.11 -0.90
C MET A 5 -22.18 -20.39 0.12
N CYS A 6 -22.04 -19.84 1.33
CA CYS A 6 -23.10 -19.91 2.33
C CYS A 6 -24.03 -18.71 2.22
N ILE A 7 -25.30 -18.93 1.86
CA ILE A 7 -26.34 -17.91 1.90
C ILE A 7 -27.40 -18.38 2.90
N ARG A 8 -27.62 -17.63 3.97
CA ARG A 8 -28.59 -17.94 5.02
C ARG A 8 -28.47 -19.40 5.54
N ASP A 9 -27.28 -19.77 6.01
CA ASP A 9 -26.97 -21.07 6.60
C ASP A 9 -27.13 -22.30 5.66
N ARG A 10 -27.22 -22.10 4.34
CA ARG A 10 -27.22 -23.16 3.34
C ARG A 10 -26.07 -23.03 2.36
N ILE A 11 -25.45 -24.17 2.03
CA ILE A 11 -24.41 -24.22 0.99
C ILE A 11 -25.10 -24.07 -0.37
N CYS A 12 -24.69 -23.01 -1.13
CA CYS A 12 -25.12 -22.77 -2.49
C CYS A 12 -23.92 -22.81 -3.44
N TYR A 13 -24.16 -23.19 -4.67
CA TYR A 13 -23.17 -23.24 -5.74
C TYR A 13 -23.49 -22.18 -6.78
N GLN A 14 -22.54 -21.30 -7.07
CA GLN A 14 -22.72 -20.28 -8.10
C GLN A 14 -22.26 -20.84 -9.46
N ALA A 15 -23.14 -20.85 -10.44
CA ALA A 15 -22.80 -21.04 -11.82
C ALA A 15 -22.62 -19.70 -12.51
N SER A 16 -21.50 -19.53 -13.22
CA SER A 16 -21.23 -18.39 -14.10
C SER A 16 -21.18 -18.88 -15.54
N ALA A 17 -22.12 -18.45 -16.36
CA ALA A 17 -22.18 -18.77 -17.77
C ALA A 17 -21.78 -17.54 -18.60
N THR A 18 -20.86 -17.73 -19.55
CA THR A 18 -20.44 -16.67 -20.48
C THR A 18 -21.03 -16.93 -21.86
N GLU A 19 -21.84 -16.01 -22.35
CA GLU A 19 -22.42 -16.02 -23.68
C GLU A 19 -22.01 -14.76 -24.46
N GLY A 20 -21.06 -14.90 -25.33
CA GLY A 20 -20.44 -13.75 -26.01
C GLY A 20 -19.74 -12.80 -25.01
N GLN A 21 -20.25 -11.56 -24.89
CA GLN A 21 -19.73 -10.57 -23.94
C GLN A 21 -20.52 -10.51 -22.62
N LYS A 22 -21.56 -11.32 -22.48
CA LYS A 22 -22.41 -11.33 -21.27
C LYS A 22 -22.02 -12.46 -20.34
N VAL A 23 -21.91 -12.13 -19.05
CA VAL A 23 -21.71 -13.12 -17.99
C VAL A 23 -22.99 -13.17 -17.14
N LEU A 24 -23.60 -14.36 -17.07
CA LEU A 24 -24.79 -14.60 -16.28
C LEU A 24 -24.40 -15.41 -15.06
N HIS A 25 -24.84 -14.96 -13.87
CA HIS A 25 -24.62 -15.65 -12.60
C HIS A 25 -25.94 -16.21 -12.06
N LYS A 26 -25.92 -17.47 -11.64
CA LYS A 26 -27.08 -18.10 -10.99
C LYS A 26 -26.61 -19.01 -9.86
N ASN A 27 -27.33 -18.96 -8.74
CA ASN A 27 -27.04 -19.81 -7.58
C ASN A 27 -27.96 -21.03 -7.57
N TYR A 28 -27.41 -22.20 -7.27
CA TYR A 28 -28.10 -23.47 -7.25
C TYR A 28 -27.88 -24.19 -5.93
N GLY A 29 -28.89 -24.98 -5.50
CA GLY A 29 -28.67 -26.01 -4.53
C GLY A 29 -27.88 -27.19 -5.15
N ARG A 30 -27.39 -28.12 -4.33
CA ARG A 30 -26.55 -29.24 -4.80
C ARG A 30 -27.23 -30.06 -5.89
N THR A 31 -28.49 -30.45 -5.69
CA THR A 31 -29.23 -31.27 -6.65
C THR A 31 -29.48 -30.53 -7.94
N GLU A 32 -29.92 -29.26 -7.84
CA GLU A 32 -30.18 -28.41 -9.01
C GLU A 32 -28.91 -28.16 -9.83
N LEU A 33 -27.75 -28.04 -9.17
CA LEU A 33 -26.47 -27.87 -9.86
C LEU A 33 -26.10 -29.13 -10.67
N ILE A 34 -26.32 -30.34 -10.09
CA ILE A 34 -26.03 -31.60 -10.79
C ILE A 34 -26.88 -31.68 -12.03
N GLU A 35 -28.19 -31.46 -11.93
CA GLU A 35 -29.13 -31.44 -13.06
C GLU A 35 -28.74 -30.44 -14.13
N TYR A 36 -28.33 -29.22 -13.69
CA TYR A 36 -27.85 -28.20 -14.60
C TYR A 36 -26.59 -28.63 -15.34
N VAL A 37 -25.59 -29.16 -14.64
CA VAL A 37 -24.34 -29.62 -15.24
C VAL A 37 -24.56 -30.79 -16.21
N GLU A 38 -25.41 -31.74 -15.84
CA GLU A 38 -25.78 -32.87 -16.73
C GLU A 38 -26.44 -32.42 -18.00
N LYS A 39 -27.37 -31.48 -17.94
CA LYS A 39 -28.03 -30.90 -19.08
C LYS A 39 -27.03 -30.15 -19.98
N GLU A 40 -26.19 -29.29 -19.41
CA GLU A 40 -25.21 -28.53 -20.18
C GLU A 40 -24.17 -29.41 -20.86
N LEU A 41 -23.75 -30.51 -20.21
CA LEU A 41 -22.85 -31.50 -20.80
C LEU A 41 -23.49 -32.30 -21.94
N ALA A 42 -24.80 -32.56 -21.85
CA ALA A 42 -25.51 -33.26 -22.90
C ALA A 42 -25.74 -32.39 -24.14
N GLU A 43 -26.06 -31.11 -23.94
CA GLU A 43 -26.52 -30.20 -25.02
C GLU A 43 -25.43 -29.28 -25.56
N ASN A 44 -24.61 -28.71 -24.69
CA ASN A 44 -23.80 -27.56 -25.05
C ASN A 44 -22.28 -27.77 -24.93
N PHE A 45 -21.83 -28.64 -23.99
CA PHE A 45 -20.40 -28.78 -23.71
C PHE A 45 -19.92 -30.23 -23.96
N ARG A 46 -18.65 -30.34 -24.36
CA ARG A 46 -17.99 -31.63 -24.60
C ARG A 46 -16.84 -31.92 -23.64
N GLN A 47 -16.59 -31.02 -22.74
CA GLN A 47 -15.56 -31.14 -21.72
C GLN A 47 -16.11 -30.66 -20.39
N PHE A 48 -15.85 -31.41 -19.35
CA PHE A 48 -16.10 -31.04 -17.98
C PHE A 48 -14.84 -31.31 -17.14
N GLN A 49 -14.49 -30.38 -16.29
CA GLN A 49 -13.38 -30.51 -15.37
C GLN A 49 -13.87 -30.16 -13.96
N ALA A 50 -13.65 -31.06 -13.02
CA ALA A 50 -13.94 -30.86 -11.61
C ALA A 50 -12.64 -30.92 -10.81
N GLN A 51 -12.53 -30.05 -9.85
CA GLN A 51 -11.43 -30.04 -8.88
C GLN A 51 -12.02 -30.20 -7.49
N GLY A 52 -11.60 -31.22 -6.78
CA GLY A 52 -12.04 -31.50 -5.43
C GLY A 52 -10.89 -31.56 -4.43
N ALA A 53 -11.24 -31.66 -3.14
CA ALA A 53 -10.25 -31.70 -2.06
C ALA A 53 -9.32 -32.92 -2.12
N VAL A 54 -9.84 -34.05 -2.66
CA VAL A 54 -9.12 -35.34 -2.73
C VAL A 54 -9.08 -35.94 -4.15
N THR A 55 -9.88 -35.42 -5.09
CA THR A 55 -9.95 -35.96 -6.45
C THR A 55 -10.25 -34.89 -7.46
N ASP A 56 -9.44 -34.84 -8.50
CA ASP A 56 -9.73 -34.05 -9.71
C ASP A 56 -10.28 -34.99 -10.78
N GLY A 57 -11.26 -34.53 -11.54
CA GLY A 57 -11.90 -35.30 -12.60
C GLY A 57 -11.99 -34.49 -13.90
N VAL A 58 -11.78 -35.20 -15.02
CA VAL A 58 -12.00 -34.64 -16.36
C VAL A 58 -12.87 -35.61 -17.16
N VAL A 59 -13.94 -35.08 -17.70
CA VAL A 59 -14.81 -35.81 -18.62
C VAL A 59 -14.70 -35.20 -20.02
N LEU A 60 -14.42 -36.00 -21.01
CA LEU A 60 -14.38 -35.64 -22.43
C LEU A 60 -15.40 -36.40 -23.22
N VAL A 61 -16.21 -35.71 -24.00
CA VAL A 61 -17.22 -36.31 -24.88
C VAL A 61 -16.82 -36.11 -26.34
N SER A 62 -16.58 -37.17 -27.07
CA SER A 62 -16.22 -37.11 -28.48
C SER A 62 -17.40 -36.68 -29.36
N LYS A 63 -17.12 -36.24 -30.60
CA LYS A 63 -18.18 -35.92 -31.62
C LYS A 63 -19.16 -37.09 -31.86
N LYS A 64 -18.72 -38.32 -31.60
CA LYS A 64 -19.53 -39.53 -31.78
C LYS A 64 -20.20 -40.03 -30.47
N GLY A 65 -20.22 -39.16 -29.41
CA GLY A 65 -20.84 -39.48 -28.14
C GLY A 65 -20.01 -40.37 -27.20
N LYS A 66 -18.78 -40.80 -27.59
CA LYS A 66 -17.94 -41.61 -26.71
C LYS A 66 -17.39 -40.77 -25.58
N MET A 67 -17.67 -41.20 -24.34
CA MET A 67 -17.21 -40.51 -23.12
C MET A 67 -15.89 -41.12 -22.64
N THR A 68 -14.99 -40.28 -22.19
CA THR A 68 -13.73 -40.68 -21.55
C THR A 68 -13.62 -39.92 -20.23
N ILE A 69 -13.45 -40.65 -19.13
CA ILE A 69 -13.34 -40.13 -17.78
C ILE A 69 -11.90 -40.35 -17.31
N LYS A 70 -11.25 -39.31 -16.82
CA LYS A 70 -9.95 -39.39 -16.15
C LYS A 70 -10.10 -38.85 -14.74
N GLN A 71 -9.56 -39.56 -13.75
CA GLN A 71 -9.55 -39.16 -12.35
C GLN A 71 -8.12 -39.19 -11.82
N LYS A 72 -7.78 -38.23 -10.99
CA LYS A 72 -6.49 -38.13 -10.28
C LYS A 72 -6.78 -37.91 -8.81
N HIS A 73 -6.36 -38.83 -7.97
CA HIS A 73 -6.45 -38.73 -6.52
C HIS A 73 -5.22 -37.95 -6.00
N HIS A 74 -5.45 -37.14 -4.97
CA HIS A 74 -4.42 -36.37 -4.26
C HIS A 74 -4.48 -36.74 -2.77
N GLU A 75 -3.37 -36.60 -2.08
CA GLU A 75 -3.37 -36.47 -0.63
C GLU A 75 -4.17 -35.22 -0.27
N GLN A 76 -4.95 -35.28 0.82
CA GLN A 76 -5.94 -34.28 1.19
C GLN A 76 -5.28 -32.87 1.20
N LYS A 77 -5.63 -32.01 0.23
CA LYS A 77 -5.29 -30.60 0.30
C LYS A 77 -6.02 -30.02 1.50
N GLU A 78 -5.36 -29.12 2.25
CA GLU A 78 -5.96 -28.42 3.39
C GLU A 78 -7.39 -27.98 3.06
N LYS A 79 -8.30 -28.19 4.01
CA LYS A 79 -9.72 -27.83 3.83
C LYS A 79 -9.79 -26.40 3.32
N VAL A 80 -10.33 -26.23 2.11
CA VAL A 80 -10.72 -24.90 1.61
C VAL A 80 -11.68 -24.34 2.65
N GLN A 81 -11.23 -23.32 3.38
CA GLN A 81 -12.11 -22.62 4.31
C GLN A 81 -13.25 -22.04 3.49
N ILE A 82 -14.48 -22.45 3.80
CA ILE A 82 -15.70 -21.89 3.21
C ILE A 82 -15.69 -20.40 3.54
N GLN A 83 -15.42 -19.57 2.54
CA GLN A 83 -15.38 -18.12 2.74
C GLN A 83 -16.83 -17.64 2.83
N ALA A 84 -17.20 -17.03 3.96
CA ALA A 84 -18.48 -16.35 4.09
C ALA A 84 -18.64 -15.32 2.95
N HIS A 85 -19.84 -15.23 2.37
CA HIS A 85 -20.16 -14.33 1.25
C HIS A 85 -19.92 -12.84 1.57
N ASN A 86 -20.03 -12.46 2.83
CA ASN A 86 -19.61 -11.18 3.36
C ASN A 86 -18.22 -11.32 3.99
N ARG A 87 -17.17 -11.09 3.21
CA ARG A 87 -15.86 -10.80 3.78
C ARG A 87 -15.98 -9.53 4.60
N VAL A 88 -16.18 -9.68 5.89
CA VAL A 88 -15.97 -8.56 6.81
C VAL A 88 -14.46 -8.27 6.76
N LYS A 89 -14.10 -7.13 6.20
CA LYS A 89 -12.69 -6.69 6.18
C LYS A 89 -12.20 -6.66 7.62
N GLN A 90 -11.20 -7.48 7.94
CA GLN A 90 -10.61 -7.48 9.27
C GLN A 90 -9.63 -6.31 9.34
N TYR A 91 -10.00 -5.30 10.09
CA TYR A 91 -9.16 -4.15 10.37
C TYR A 91 -8.15 -4.46 11.49
N ILE A 92 -6.97 -3.87 11.41
CA ILE A 92 -5.94 -3.95 12.47
C ILE A 92 -6.45 -3.30 13.76
N LEU A 93 -6.98 -2.08 13.65
CA LEU A 93 -7.72 -1.43 14.73
C LEU A 93 -9.17 -1.89 14.64
N LYS A 94 -9.67 -2.55 15.68
CA LYS A 94 -11.00 -3.19 15.67
C LYS A 94 -12.06 -2.25 16.25
N GLU A 95 -13.25 -2.29 15.67
CA GLU A 95 -14.43 -1.71 16.31
C GLU A 95 -14.74 -2.47 17.61
N GLY A 96 -15.21 -1.73 18.63
CA GLY A 96 -15.50 -2.27 19.97
C GLY A 96 -14.31 -2.24 20.93
N VAL A 97 -13.11 -1.87 20.48
CA VAL A 97 -11.93 -1.67 21.33
C VAL A 97 -11.62 -0.16 21.36
N PRO A 98 -11.83 0.54 22.50
CA PRO A 98 -11.54 1.96 22.58
C PRO A 98 -10.06 2.26 22.40
N VAL A 99 -9.75 3.17 21.47
CA VAL A 99 -8.38 3.63 21.18
C VAL A 99 -8.30 5.13 21.46
N PRO A 100 -7.51 5.59 22.43
CA PRO A 100 -7.52 6.98 22.91
C PRO A 100 -7.36 8.03 21.81
N PHE A 101 -6.37 7.88 20.93
CA PHE A 101 -6.14 8.85 19.85
C PHE A 101 -7.28 8.86 18.80
N LEU A 102 -8.00 7.75 18.57
CA LEU A 102 -9.15 7.71 17.68
C LEU A 102 -10.37 8.43 18.28
N ILE A 103 -10.50 8.37 19.61
CA ILE A 103 -11.57 9.07 20.35
C ILE A 103 -11.34 10.58 20.25
N ASP A 104 -10.13 11.05 20.55
CA ASP A 104 -9.78 12.46 20.46
C ASP A 104 -9.86 13.04 19.03
N LEU A 105 -9.62 12.21 18.03
CA LEU A 105 -9.82 12.56 16.62
C LEU A 105 -11.31 12.62 16.22
N GLY A 106 -12.22 12.18 17.09
CA GLY A 106 -13.63 12.05 16.76
C GLY A 106 -13.91 11.00 15.69
N VAL A 107 -13.04 10.00 15.56
CA VAL A 107 -13.21 8.84 14.66
C VAL A 107 -13.94 7.71 15.36
N MET A 108 -13.76 7.60 16.68
CA MET A 108 -14.32 6.58 17.55
C MET A 108 -14.98 7.23 18.76
N ASN A 109 -16.01 6.64 19.32
CA ASN A 109 -16.57 7.06 20.59
C ASN A 109 -15.93 6.30 21.77
N GLU A 110 -16.24 6.69 23.00
CA GLU A 110 -15.70 6.08 24.24
C GLU A 110 -16.04 4.58 24.38
N GLN A 111 -17.08 4.09 23.72
CA GLN A 111 -17.47 2.68 23.69
C GLN A 111 -16.77 1.89 22.57
N GLY A 112 -15.84 2.51 21.85
CA GLY A 112 -15.10 1.87 20.76
C GLY A 112 -15.87 1.78 19.43
N LYS A 113 -17.05 2.42 19.33
CA LYS A 113 -17.83 2.42 18.09
C LYS A 113 -17.33 3.49 17.11
N ILE A 114 -17.20 3.12 15.85
CA ILE A 114 -16.76 4.06 14.79
C ILE A 114 -17.88 5.05 14.45
N ILE A 115 -17.53 6.33 14.38
CA ILE A 115 -18.43 7.41 13.98
C ILE A 115 -18.59 7.36 12.46
N HIS A 116 -19.81 7.11 11.98
CA HIS A 116 -20.13 6.87 10.57
C HIS A 116 -19.56 7.96 9.64
N ALA A 117 -19.69 9.22 10.00
CA ALA A 117 -19.16 10.36 9.22
C ALA A 117 -17.62 10.39 9.14
N ARG A 118 -16.92 9.55 9.91
CA ARG A 118 -15.47 9.46 9.97
C ARG A 118 -14.93 8.06 9.56
N TYR A 119 -15.81 7.25 9.00
CA TYR A 119 -15.44 5.87 8.63
C TYR A 119 -14.32 5.83 7.58
N ASP A 120 -14.28 6.78 6.64
CA ASP A 120 -13.21 6.87 5.65
C ASP A 120 -11.85 7.13 6.30
N LYS A 121 -11.83 7.98 7.34
CA LYS A 121 -10.60 8.22 8.11
C LYS A 121 -10.14 6.98 8.87
N PHE A 122 -11.07 6.23 9.43
CA PHE A 122 -10.78 4.94 10.06
C PHE A 122 -10.18 3.95 9.05
N ARG A 123 -10.75 3.85 7.84
CA ARG A 123 -10.22 3.02 6.75
C ARG A 123 -8.82 3.46 6.34
N GLN A 124 -8.58 4.76 6.18
CA GLN A 124 -7.27 5.31 5.84
C GLN A 124 -6.20 4.94 6.88
N ILE A 125 -6.51 5.08 8.18
CA ILE A 125 -5.60 4.71 9.26
C ILE A 125 -5.29 3.22 9.20
N ASN A 126 -6.28 2.35 9.08
CA ASN A 126 -6.07 0.91 8.99
C ASN A 126 -5.26 0.53 7.73
N ARG A 127 -5.51 1.18 6.59
CA ARG A 127 -4.73 0.95 5.37
C ARG A 127 -3.26 1.32 5.56
N PHE A 128 -2.97 2.42 6.23
CA PHE A 128 -1.61 2.79 6.58
C PHE A 128 -0.94 1.72 7.47
N LEU A 129 -1.66 1.21 8.47
CA LEU A 129 -1.15 0.16 9.34
C LEU A 129 -0.93 -1.18 8.60
N GLU A 130 -1.73 -1.50 7.57
CA GLU A 130 -1.47 -2.65 6.70
C GLU A 130 -0.09 -2.52 6.02
N PHE A 131 0.28 -1.33 5.52
CA PHE A 131 1.62 -1.09 4.95
C PHE A 131 2.74 -1.22 6.00
N ILE A 132 2.50 -0.78 7.23
CA ILE A 132 3.43 -0.99 8.34
C ILE A 132 3.55 -2.50 8.65
N GLU A 133 2.44 -3.25 8.66
CA GLU A 133 2.45 -4.69 8.91
C GLU A 133 3.29 -5.45 7.88
N ASP A 134 3.19 -5.09 6.60
CA ASP A 134 3.95 -5.70 5.51
C ASP A 134 5.46 -5.56 5.68
N ILE A 135 5.93 -4.48 6.32
CA ILE A 135 7.37 -4.20 6.48
C ILE A 135 7.92 -4.61 7.85
N LEU A 136 7.09 -5.12 8.76
CA LEU A 136 7.57 -5.57 10.08
C LEU A 136 8.75 -6.54 10.04
N PRO A 137 8.83 -7.50 9.08
CA PRO A 137 9.98 -8.40 8.99
C PRO A 137 11.32 -7.70 8.68
N ARG A 138 11.29 -6.43 8.31
CA ARG A 138 12.49 -5.60 8.04
C ARG A 138 12.94 -4.79 9.23
N LEU A 139 12.11 -4.69 10.27
CA LEU A 139 12.40 -3.95 11.50
C LEU A 139 12.96 -4.88 12.58
N SER A 140 14.01 -4.45 13.26
CA SER A 140 14.62 -5.22 14.36
C SER A 140 13.65 -5.35 15.55
N ARG A 141 13.66 -6.52 16.20
CA ARG A 141 12.98 -6.76 17.49
C ARG A 141 13.91 -6.78 18.68
N ASP A 142 15.22 -6.82 18.41
CA ASP A 142 16.23 -7.06 19.45
C ASP A 142 16.81 -5.76 20.03
N ARG A 143 16.43 -4.62 19.47
CA ARG A 143 16.86 -3.29 19.89
C ARG A 143 15.76 -2.26 19.66
N GLU A 144 15.93 -1.10 20.30
CA GLU A 144 15.11 0.07 19.96
C GLU A 144 15.29 0.46 18.49
N ILE A 145 14.19 0.74 17.81
CA ILE A 145 14.16 1.25 16.45
C ILE A 145 13.75 2.73 16.45
N THR A 146 14.43 3.52 15.63
CA THR A 146 14.13 4.94 15.47
C THR A 146 13.36 5.18 14.18
N ILE A 147 12.23 5.86 14.28
CA ILE A 147 11.35 6.20 13.16
C ILE A 147 11.19 7.72 13.09
N LEU A 148 11.36 8.27 11.90
CA LEU A 148 11.11 9.69 11.62
C LEU A 148 9.87 9.85 10.74
N ASP A 149 8.96 10.74 11.15
CA ASP A 149 7.79 11.14 10.37
C ASP A 149 7.88 12.62 10.01
N PHE A 150 8.15 12.90 8.75
CA PHE A 150 8.32 14.26 8.23
C PHE A 150 7.02 14.85 7.71
N GLY A 151 6.72 16.09 8.12
CA GLY A 151 5.47 16.75 7.79
C GLY A 151 4.30 16.08 8.47
N CYS A 152 4.48 15.68 9.75
CA CYS A 152 3.52 14.86 10.50
C CYS A 152 2.14 15.56 10.67
N GLY A 153 2.05 16.87 10.52
CA GLY A 153 0.82 17.63 10.61
C GLY A 153 0.07 17.35 11.92
N LYS A 154 -1.23 17.02 11.82
CA LYS A 154 -2.03 16.62 12.99
C LYS A 154 -1.67 15.25 13.58
N SER A 155 -0.68 14.58 13.02
CA SER A 155 0.02 13.38 13.50
C SER A 155 -0.84 12.14 13.80
N TYR A 156 -2.08 12.09 13.28
CA TYR A 156 -2.94 10.94 13.59
C TYR A 156 -2.39 9.59 13.07
N LEU A 157 -1.64 9.61 11.96
CA LEU A 157 -0.95 8.42 11.45
C LEU A 157 0.29 8.10 12.27
N THR A 158 0.99 9.10 12.78
CA THR A 158 2.12 8.94 13.72
C THR A 158 1.66 8.31 15.03
N PHE A 159 0.54 8.78 15.61
CA PHE A 159 -0.09 8.16 16.78
C PHE A 159 -0.53 6.73 16.50
N ALA A 160 -1.13 6.47 15.34
CA ALA A 160 -1.54 5.13 14.93
C ALA A 160 -0.33 4.19 14.80
N MET A 161 0.76 4.66 14.22
CA MET A 161 2.00 3.90 14.07
C MET A 161 2.62 3.57 15.43
N TYR A 162 2.71 4.54 16.35
CA TYR A 162 3.20 4.30 17.71
C TYR A 162 2.35 3.26 18.44
N TYR A 163 1.02 3.45 18.47
CA TYR A 163 0.09 2.52 19.09
C TYR A 163 0.22 1.11 18.51
N TYR A 164 0.30 1.00 17.20
CA TYR A 164 0.43 -0.30 16.54
C TYR A 164 1.77 -0.99 16.88
N LEU A 165 2.87 -0.29 16.71
CA LEU A 165 4.19 -0.88 16.91
C LEU A 165 4.47 -1.16 18.39
N ARG A 166 4.19 -0.19 19.27
CA ARG A 166 4.48 -0.30 20.70
C ARG A 166 3.45 -1.15 21.43
N GLU A 167 2.16 -0.74 21.36
CA GLU A 167 1.10 -1.35 22.18
C GLU A 167 0.61 -2.69 21.62
N LEU A 168 0.44 -2.80 20.29
CA LEU A 168 -0.10 -4.03 19.72
C LEU A 168 0.96 -5.06 19.33
N LYS A 169 2.12 -4.63 18.86
CA LYS A 169 3.18 -5.54 18.39
C LYS A 169 4.38 -5.67 19.34
N GLY A 170 4.50 -4.83 20.35
CA GLY A 170 5.54 -4.91 21.40
C GLY A 170 6.95 -4.57 20.92
N TYR A 171 7.08 -3.75 19.87
CA TYR A 171 8.38 -3.23 19.44
C TYR A 171 8.89 -2.17 20.42
N ASP A 172 10.19 -2.13 20.66
CA ASP A 172 10.81 -0.99 21.30
C ASP A 172 11.06 0.09 20.25
N VAL A 173 10.26 1.18 20.30
CA VAL A 173 10.26 2.22 19.27
C VAL A 173 10.49 3.59 19.88
N ASN A 174 11.29 4.40 19.19
CA ASN A 174 11.41 5.84 19.39
C ASN A 174 10.92 6.53 18.12
N ILE A 175 9.77 7.23 18.19
CA ILE A 175 9.18 7.90 17.05
C ILE A 175 9.32 9.41 17.19
N ILE A 176 9.86 10.04 16.16
CA ILE A 176 10.09 11.46 16.09
C ILE A 176 9.26 12.05 14.94
N GLY A 177 8.29 12.90 15.28
CA GLY A 177 7.53 13.68 14.31
C GLY A 177 8.14 15.08 14.12
N LEU A 178 8.24 15.53 12.89
CA LEU A 178 8.72 16.86 12.55
C LEU A 178 7.67 17.64 11.75
N ASP A 179 7.45 18.89 12.14
CA ASP A 179 6.58 19.82 11.39
C ASP A 179 7.05 21.28 11.60
N LEU A 180 6.68 22.16 10.66
CA LEU A 180 7.00 23.59 10.71
C LEU A 180 6.01 24.41 11.56
N LYS A 181 4.91 23.81 12.05
CA LYS A 181 3.86 24.51 12.80
C LYS A 181 4.00 24.26 14.30
N THR A 182 4.46 25.25 15.03
CA THR A 182 4.70 25.16 16.47
C THR A 182 3.45 24.80 17.26
N ASP A 183 2.29 25.39 16.94
CA ASP A 183 1.01 25.10 17.59
C ASP A 183 0.57 23.64 17.44
N VAL A 184 0.87 23.05 16.30
CA VAL A 184 0.61 21.62 16.03
C VAL A 184 1.52 20.74 16.87
N ILE A 185 2.82 21.07 16.94
CA ILE A 185 3.83 20.33 17.72
C ILE A 185 3.50 20.34 19.22
N GLU A 186 3.18 21.50 19.78
CA GLU A 186 2.79 21.63 21.20
C GLU A 186 1.58 20.76 21.52
N LYS A 187 0.55 20.79 20.65
CA LYS A 187 -0.64 19.96 20.80
C LYS A 187 -0.31 18.48 20.72
N CYS A 188 0.52 18.05 19.76
CA CYS A 188 0.89 16.65 19.58
C CYS A 188 1.68 16.13 20.78
N ASN A 189 2.64 16.89 21.32
CA ASN A 189 3.37 16.53 22.53
C ASN A 189 2.45 16.42 23.75
N SER A 190 1.48 17.35 23.90
CA SER A 190 0.48 17.28 24.99
C SER A 190 -0.39 16.02 24.88
N LEU A 191 -0.76 15.61 23.66
CA LEU A 191 -1.52 14.37 23.42
C LEU A 191 -0.67 13.13 23.69
N ALA A 192 0.58 13.10 23.24
CA ALA A 192 1.51 11.98 23.49
C ALA A 192 1.69 11.76 25.01
N LEU A 193 1.91 12.83 25.77
CA LEU A 193 2.01 12.76 27.22
C LEU A 193 0.72 12.21 27.85
N ARG A 194 -0.46 12.70 27.41
CA ARG A 194 -1.75 12.26 27.95
C ARG A 194 -2.03 10.79 27.67
N TYR A 195 -1.55 10.23 26.56
CA TYR A 195 -1.68 8.80 26.24
C TYR A 195 -0.61 7.92 26.88
N GLY A 196 0.39 8.52 27.54
CA GLY A 196 1.54 7.78 28.09
C GLY A 196 2.50 7.27 27.03
N TYR A 197 2.56 7.93 25.86
CA TYR A 197 3.46 7.56 24.76
C TYR A 197 4.84 8.19 24.96
N GLU A 198 5.60 7.64 25.93
CA GLU A 198 6.86 8.20 26.42
C GLU A 198 7.96 8.33 25.36
N LYS A 199 7.92 7.49 24.32
CA LYS A 199 8.90 7.47 23.21
C LYS A 199 8.31 8.00 21.90
N LEU A 200 7.30 8.89 21.99
CA LEU A 200 6.74 9.61 20.87
C LEU A 200 6.96 11.12 21.10
N HIS A 201 7.83 11.70 20.31
CA HIS A 201 8.25 13.10 20.45
C HIS A 201 7.97 13.88 19.17
N PHE A 202 7.59 15.14 19.33
CA PHE A 202 7.37 16.03 18.20
C PHE A 202 8.25 17.28 18.34
N TYR A 203 8.96 17.62 17.26
CA TYR A 203 9.86 18.78 17.22
C TYR A 203 9.50 19.70 16.07
N HIS A 204 9.66 21.00 16.33
CA HIS A 204 9.61 22.01 15.29
C HIS A 204 10.92 21.99 14.51
N GLY A 205 10.86 21.84 13.19
CA GLY A 205 12.06 21.85 12.35
C GLY A 205 11.77 21.58 10.88
N ASP A 206 12.71 22.06 10.05
CA ASP A 206 12.73 21.73 8.62
C ASP A 206 13.45 20.40 8.42
N ILE A 207 12.98 19.63 7.45
CA ILE A 207 13.57 18.34 7.03
C ILE A 207 15.02 18.53 6.56
N ALA A 208 15.28 19.62 5.82
CA ALA A 208 16.59 19.88 5.23
C ALA A 208 17.69 20.06 6.30
N ASP A 209 17.34 20.70 7.42
CA ASP A 209 18.28 21.12 8.46
C ASP A 209 18.30 20.18 9.69
N TYR A 210 17.49 19.11 9.70
CA TYR A 210 17.40 18.23 10.85
C TYR A 210 18.63 17.31 10.98
N GLU A 211 19.36 17.45 12.10
CA GLU A 211 20.55 16.68 12.44
C GLU A 211 20.42 15.90 13.76
N GLY A 212 19.22 15.83 14.33
CA GLY A 212 18.97 15.26 15.65
C GLY A 212 19.23 13.75 15.78
N VAL A 213 19.49 13.04 14.67
CA VAL A 213 19.75 11.60 14.65
C VAL A 213 20.85 11.26 13.64
N SER A 214 21.62 10.21 13.94
CA SER A 214 22.70 9.71 13.05
C SER A 214 22.33 8.45 12.28
N CYS A 215 21.30 7.73 12.75
CA CYS A 215 20.81 6.48 12.15
C CYS A 215 19.30 6.38 12.37
N VAL A 216 18.59 5.94 11.35
CA VAL A 216 17.13 5.82 11.36
C VAL A 216 16.75 4.49 10.73
N ASP A 217 15.85 3.74 11.36
CA ASP A 217 15.39 2.46 10.83
C ASP A 217 14.28 2.64 9.79
N MET A 218 13.38 3.62 10.00
CA MET A 218 12.30 3.90 9.08
C MET A 218 12.05 5.40 8.95
N VAL A 219 11.87 5.85 7.73
CA VAL A 219 11.40 7.21 7.42
C VAL A 219 10.00 7.15 6.84
N VAL A 220 9.11 7.96 7.38
CA VAL A 220 7.74 8.15 6.90
C VAL A 220 7.58 9.62 6.48
N THR A 221 6.98 9.84 5.32
CA THR A 221 6.64 11.18 4.85
C THR A 221 5.34 11.13 4.06
N LEU A 222 4.24 11.52 4.71
CA LEU A 222 2.90 11.39 4.14
C LEU A 222 2.33 12.71 3.62
N HIS A 223 2.93 13.84 4.02
CA HIS A 223 2.41 15.18 3.69
C HIS A 223 3.50 16.22 3.42
N ALA A 224 4.74 15.78 3.15
CA ALA A 224 5.77 16.69 2.66
C ALA A 224 5.46 17.08 1.20
N CYS A 225 5.31 18.39 0.97
CA CYS A 225 4.91 18.90 -0.34
C CYS A 225 6.11 19.15 -1.25
N ASP A 226 5.95 18.78 -2.53
CA ASP A 226 6.88 19.05 -3.62
C ASP A 226 8.32 18.59 -3.31
N THR A 227 9.29 19.51 -3.33
CA THR A 227 10.71 19.22 -3.08
C THR A 227 11.00 18.85 -1.62
N ALA A 228 10.14 19.17 -0.65
CA ALA A 228 10.31 18.71 0.73
C ALA A 228 10.28 17.15 0.81
N THR A 229 9.52 16.49 -0.06
CA THR A 229 9.61 15.03 -0.23
C THR A 229 11.01 14.58 -0.64
N ASP A 230 11.65 15.31 -1.57
CA ASP A 230 12.97 14.95 -2.08
C ASP A 230 14.06 15.09 -1.00
N TYR A 231 13.98 16.13 -0.17
CA TYR A 231 14.86 16.27 1.00
C TYR A 231 14.66 15.12 2.01
N ALA A 232 13.41 14.73 2.27
CA ALA A 232 13.11 13.60 3.15
C ALA A 232 13.69 12.28 2.63
N LEU A 233 13.54 12.01 1.33
CA LEU A 233 14.09 10.82 0.69
C LEU A 233 15.62 10.82 0.69
N ALA A 234 16.26 11.97 0.39
CA ALA A 234 17.71 12.10 0.42
C ALA A 234 18.28 11.89 1.83
N LYS A 235 17.64 12.47 2.86
CA LYS A 235 17.99 12.22 4.27
C LYS A 235 17.80 10.77 4.69
N ALA A 236 16.72 10.13 4.26
CA ALA A 236 16.48 8.71 4.52
C ALA A 236 17.61 7.81 3.95
N VAL A 237 18.07 8.12 2.74
CA VAL A 237 19.22 7.42 2.12
C VAL A 237 20.51 7.69 2.91
N GLU A 238 20.75 8.94 3.32
CA GLU A 238 21.93 9.34 4.11
C GLU A 238 21.99 8.60 5.45
N TRP A 239 20.90 8.52 6.19
CA TRP A 239 20.82 7.79 7.46
C TRP A 239 20.79 6.26 7.29
N GLY A 240 20.72 5.78 6.05
CA GLY A 240 20.68 4.36 5.74
C GLY A 240 19.42 3.67 6.23
N ALA A 241 18.28 4.35 6.18
CA ALA A 241 17.00 3.81 6.61
C ALA A 241 16.70 2.46 5.96
N GLU A 242 16.28 1.48 6.74
CA GLU A 242 15.90 0.15 6.23
C GLU A 242 14.59 0.21 5.42
N VAL A 243 13.69 1.13 5.80
CA VAL A 243 12.38 1.30 5.15
C VAL A 243 12.08 2.78 4.95
N ILE A 244 11.52 3.11 3.78
CA ILE A 244 10.98 4.42 3.47
C ILE A 244 9.54 4.25 3.00
N LEU A 245 8.61 5.00 3.61
CA LEU A 245 7.21 5.09 3.21
C LEU A 245 6.90 6.55 2.88
N SER A 246 6.68 6.84 1.60
CA SER A 246 6.42 8.23 1.14
C SER A 246 5.12 8.32 0.36
N VAL A 247 4.26 9.27 0.71
CA VAL A 247 3.03 9.61 -0.04
C VAL A 247 3.15 11.04 -0.56
N PRO A 248 3.72 11.23 -1.76
CA PRO A 248 3.88 12.54 -2.37
C PRO A 248 2.53 13.15 -2.73
N CYS A 249 2.28 14.39 -2.30
CA CYS A 249 1.01 15.06 -2.59
C CYS A 249 1.12 16.15 -3.67
N CYS A 250 2.32 16.66 -3.95
CA CYS A 250 2.57 17.74 -4.91
C CYS A 250 3.83 17.44 -5.71
N GLN A 251 3.83 17.77 -7.01
CA GLN A 251 4.93 17.55 -7.96
C GLN A 251 5.05 18.75 -8.90
N HIS A 252 5.18 19.97 -8.32
CA HIS A 252 5.22 21.21 -9.08
C HIS A 252 6.54 21.45 -9.80
N GLU A 253 7.65 20.94 -9.28
CA GLU A 253 8.98 21.11 -9.83
C GLU A 253 9.05 20.57 -11.26
N VAL A 254 8.76 19.30 -11.47
CA VAL A 254 8.80 18.68 -12.80
C VAL A 254 7.75 19.28 -13.73
N ASN A 255 6.57 19.65 -13.22
CA ASN A 255 5.55 20.31 -14.03
C ASN A 255 6.01 21.65 -14.63
N LYS A 256 6.86 22.40 -13.93
CA LYS A 256 7.45 23.65 -14.46
C LYS A 256 8.54 23.38 -15.49
N GLN A 257 9.33 22.33 -15.31
CA GLN A 257 10.50 22.02 -16.11
C GLN A 257 10.18 21.27 -17.40
N ILE A 258 9.27 20.28 -17.37
CA ILE A 258 9.06 19.31 -18.43
C ILE A 258 8.80 19.93 -19.80
N LYS A 259 9.66 19.57 -20.76
CA LYS A 259 9.58 19.96 -22.17
C LYS A 259 10.04 18.80 -23.04
N ASN A 260 9.23 18.43 -24.02
CA ASN A 260 9.57 17.40 -25.00
C ASN A 260 8.71 17.58 -26.23
N GLU A 261 9.33 17.69 -27.42
CA GLU A 261 8.62 17.94 -28.69
C GLU A 261 7.66 16.79 -29.04
N MET A 262 8.05 15.55 -28.82
CA MET A 262 7.19 14.37 -29.11
C MET A 262 5.95 14.36 -28.21
N LEU A 263 6.05 14.85 -26.98
CA LEU A 263 4.97 14.91 -26.01
C LEU A 263 4.19 16.24 -26.03
N GLU A 264 4.59 17.18 -26.86
CA GLU A 264 3.92 18.49 -26.98
C GLU A 264 2.39 18.37 -27.12
N PRO A 265 1.84 17.47 -27.95
CA PRO A 265 0.39 17.30 -28.10
C PRO A 265 -0.34 16.96 -26.78
N VAL A 266 0.36 16.39 -25.80
CA VAL A 266 -0.15 16.10 -24.44
C VAL A 266 0.16 17.23 -23.48
N LEU A 267 1.40 17.72 -23.48
CA LEU A 267 1.90 18.71 -22.53
C LEU A 267 1.29 20.11 -22.70
N ARG A 268 0.74 20.43 -23.86
CA ARG A 268 0.00 21.69 -24.11
C ARG A 268 -1.29 21.79 -23.28
N TYR A 269 -1.86 20.67 -22.83
CA TYR A 269 -3.06 20.66 -21.98
C TYR A 269 -2.65 20.65 -20.50
N GLY A 270 -2.89 21.75 -19.78
CA GLY A 270 -2.42 21.94 -18.40
C GLY A 270 -2.77 20.78 -17.45
N ILE A 271 -4.00 20.27 -17.51
CA ILE A 271 -4.43 19.14 -16.68
C ILE A 271 -3.67 17.84 -17.00
N LEU A 272 -3.38 17.59 -18.28
CA LEU A 272 -2.62 16.40 -18.69
C LEU A 272 -1.15 16.56 -18.33
N LYS A 273 -0.58 17.75 -18.52
CA LYS A 273 0.78 18.09 -18.12
C LYS A 273 0.97 17.88 -16.61
N GLU A 274 0.04 18.37 -15.79
CA GLU A 274 0.09 18.21 -14.32
C GLU A 274 0.09 16.73 -13.91
N ARG A 275 -0.86 15.94 -14.42
CA ARG A 275 -0.97 14.51 -14.13
C ARG A 275 0.26 13.72 -14.59
N MET A 276 0.73 13.99 -15.81
CA MET A 276 1.91 13.32 -16.35
C MET A 276 3.17 13.65 -15.54
N SER A 277 3.35 14.93 -15.19
CA SER A 277 4.47 15.37 -14.36
C SER A 277 4.46 14.71 -12.98
N ALA A 278 3.28 14.53 -12.38
CA ALA A 278 3.16 13.84 -11.09
C ALA A 278 3.63 12.39 -11.19
N LEU A 279 3.13 11.64 -12.18
CA LEU A 279 3.51 10.24 -12.39
C LEU A 279 5.01 10.09 -12.70
N ILE A 280 5.56 10.97 -13.54
CA ILE A 280 6.99 10.97 -13.86
C ILE A 280 7.83 11.27 -12.62
N THR A 281 7.45 12.25 -11.81
CA THR A 281 8.17 12.59 -10.58
C THR A 281 8.26 11.40 -9.63
N ASP A 282 7.14 10.71 -9.39
CA ASP A 282 7.09 9.59 -8.47
C ASP A 282 7.83 8.36 -9.00
N ALA A 283 7.78 8.12 -10.34
CA ALA A 283 8.59 7.08 -10.97
C ALA A 283 10.09 7.37 -10.86
N VAL A 284 10.51 8.61 -11.10
CA VAL A 284 11.92 9.03 -10.96
C VAL A 284 12.39 8.88 -9.52
N ARG A 285 11.58 9.27 -8.52
CA ARG A 285 11.89 9.06 -7.11
C ARG A 285 12.15 7.60 -6.79
N ALA A 286 11.28 6.70 -7.27
CA ALA A 286 11.43 5.26 -7.08
C ALA A 286 12.72 4.74 -7.72
N ASP A 287 12.98 5.05 -8.98
CA ASP A 287 14.18 4.61 -9.70
C ASP A 287 15.48 5.15 -9.08
N LEU A 288 15.48 6.41 -8.62
CA LEU A 288 16.63 7.00 -7.92
C LEU A 288 16.90 6.28 -6.58
N LEU A 289 15.86 5.89 -5.83
CA LEU A 289 16.03 5.08 -4.62
C LEU A 289 16.58 3.69 -4.95
N GLU A 290 16.13 3.06 -6.03
CA GLU A 290 16.69 1.77 -6.49
C GLU A 290 18.18 1.87 -6.81
N SER A 291 18.62 2.96 -7.40
CA SER A 291 20.04 3.21 -7.67
C SER A 291 20.87 3.33 -6.39
N LYS A 292 20.25 3.70 -5.28
CA LYS A 292 20.89 3.79 -3.94
C LYS A 292 20.74 2.51 -3.11
N GLY A 293 20.21 1.43 -3.69
CA GLY A 293 20.18 0.09 -3.07
C GLY A 293 18.89 -0.27 -2.38
N TYR A 294 17.80 0.38 -2.74
CA TYR A 294 16.45 0.02 -2.29
C TYR A 294 15.72 -0.83 -3.32
N ASP A 295 14.79 -1.66 -2.87
CA ASP A 295 13.75 -2.31 -3.67
C ASP A 295 12.47 -1.50 -3.51
N THR A 296 11.92 -0.98 -4.60
CA THR A 296 10.82 -0.02 -4.57
C THR A 296 9.53 -0.59 -5.12
N GLN A 297 8.42 -0.15 -4.56
CA GLN A 297 7.08 -0.43 -5.04
C GLN A 297 6.24 0.84 -4.98
N ILE A 298 5.50 1.10 -6.05
CA ILE A 298 4.50 2.16 -6.08
C ILE A 298 3.14 1.50 -5.88
N LEU A 299 2.47 1.85 -4.79
CA LEU A 299 1.25 1.23 -4.32
C LEU A 299 0.12 2.26 -4.21
N GLU A 300 -1.12 1.82 -4.30
CA GLU A 300 -2.27 2.68 -4.01
C GLU A 300 -2.47 2.79 -2.49
N PHE A 301 -2.41 4.03 -1.97
CA PHE A 301 -2.53 4.31 -0.54
C PHE A 301 -3.98 4.36 -0.07
N ILE A 302 -4.82 5.13 -0.79
CA ILE A 302 -6.27 5.25 -0.55
C ILE A 302 -7.00 5.17 -1.89
N ASP A 303 -8.30 4.86 -1.85
CA ASP A 303 -9.10 4.74 -3.07
C ASP A 303 -9.10 6.04 -3.87
N MET A 304 -8.95 5.93 -5.19
CA MET A 304 -8.93 7.07 -6.13
C MET A 304 -10.19 7.95 -6.08
N GLU A 305 -11.29 7.44 -5.54
CA GLU A 305 -12.52 8.20 -5.34
C GLU A 305 -12.33 9.42 -4.42
N HIS A 306 -11.32 9.39 -3.55
CA HIS A 306 -11.04 10.47 -2.60
C HIS A 306 -10.01 11.48 -3.09
N THR A 307 -9.00 11.04 -3.84
CA THR A 307 -7.96 11.91 -4.42
C THR A 307 -7.20 11.20 -5.53
N PRO A 308 -6.87 11.89 -6.63
CA PRO A 308 -5.98 11.34 -7.66
C PRO A 308 -4.50 11.26 -7.22
N LYS A 309 -4.15 11.87 -6.09
CA LYS A 309 -2.80 11.89 -5.50
C LYS A 309 -2.75 10.92 -4.32
N ASN A 310 -2.77 9.64 -4.63
CA ASN A 310 -2.95 8.56 -3.67
C ASN A 310 -1.88 7.47 -3.75
N LEU A 311 -0.73 7.77 -4.34
CA LEU A 311 0.35 6.80 -4.48
C LEU A 311 1.25 6.79 -3.24
N LEU A 312 1.63 5.60 -2.81
CA LEU A 312 2.65 5.35 -1.79
C LEU A 312 3.90 4.77 -2.48
N ILE A 313 5.02 5.41 -2.30
CA ILE A 313 6.34 4.85 -2.61
C ILE A 313 6.81 4.11 -1.36
N ARG A 314 6.90 2.78 -1.45
CA ARG A 314 7.49 1.91 -0.43
C ARG A 314 8.86 1.48 -0.93
N ALA A 315 9.91 1.84 -0.21
CA ALA A 315 11.27 1.44 -0.52
C ALA A 315 11.87 0.66 0.67
N VAL A 316 12.46 -0.49 0.39
CA VAL A 316 13.07 -1.38 1.37
C VAL A 316 14.53 -1.58 0.99
N ARG A 317 15.44 -1.33 1.93
CA ARG A 317 16.88 -1.45 1.70
C ARG A 317 17.28 -2.91 1.47
N THR A 318 17.94 -3.15 0.36
CA THR A 318 18.45 -4.48 -0.01
C THR A 318 19.96 -4.48 -0.28
N GLY A 319 20.54 -3.28 -0.45
CA GLY A 319 21.92 -3.08 -0.88
C GLY A 319 22.17 -3.33 -2.38
N LYS A 320 21.18 -3.86 -3.10
CA LYS A 320 21.28 -4.12 -4.54
C LYS A 320 20.94 -2.85 -5.31
N ARG A 321 21.93 -2.28 -6.00
CA ARG A 321 21.76 -1.06 -6.80
C ARG A 321 21.29 -1.38 -8.22
N SER A 322 20.38 -0.56 -8.74
CA SER A 322 19.98 -0.58 -10.16
C SER A 322 20.88 0.32 -11.02
N ASP A 323 20.82 0.13 -12.33
CA ASP A 323 21.52 0.97 -13.30
C ASP A 323 20.77 2.30 -13.51
N GLN A 324 21.43 3.42 -13.18
CA GLN A 324 20.91 4.78 -13.36
C GLN A 324 20.77 5.22 -14.83
N GLY A 325 21.43 4.58 -15.76
CA GLY A 325 21.50 5.06 -17.14
C GLY A 325 20.16 5.20 -17.86
N LYS A 326 19.12 4.49 -17.40
CA LYS A 326 17.75 4.63 -17.95
C LYS A 326 17.07 5.90 -17.45
N VAL A 327 17.24 6.19 -16.15
CA VAL A 327 16.68 7.40 -15.52
C VAL A 327 17.35 8.64 -16.11
N GLU A 328 18.67 8.67 -16.21
CA GLU A 328 19.43 9.78 -16.80
C GLU A 328 18.96 10.08 -18.23
N LYS A 329 18.78 9.06 -19.06
CA LYS A 329 18.24 9.23 -20.42
C LYS A 329 16.83 9.82 -20.42
N MET A 330 15.98 9.42 -19.51
CA MET A 330 14.63 9.95 -19.36
C MET A 330 14.65 11.41 -18.90
N LEU A 331 15.46 11.75 -17.89
CA LEU A 331 15.63 13.11 -17.40
C LEU A 331 16.10 14.04 -18.53
N ALA A 332 17.11 13.63 -19.28
CA ALA A 332 17.62 14.37 -20.42
C ALA A 332 16.56 14.54 -21.54
N ALA A 333 15.85 13.46 -21.89
CA ALA A 333 14.83 13.50 -22.94
C ALA A 333 13.64 14.41 -22.57
N LEU A 334 13.28 14.50 -21.29
CA LEU A 334 12.18 15.31 -20.78
C LEU A 334 12.63 16.72 -20.36
N ASN A 335 13.94 17.00 -20.41
CA ASN A 335 14.56 18.25 -19.98
C ASN A 335 14.17 18.63 -18.54
N ILE A 336 14.29 17.65 -17.61
CA ILE A 336 13.97 17.81 -16.20
C ILE A 336 15.20 17.54 -15.32
N HIS A 337 15.29 18.27 -14.21
CA HIS A 337 16.38 18.20 -13.22
C HIS A 337 15.77 18.16 -11.82
N PRO A 338 15.30 16.98 -11.35
CA PRO A 338 14.63 16.86 -10.07
C PRO A 338 15.57 17.12 -8.90
N THR A 339 15.07 17.74 -7.86
CA THR A 339 15.83 18.04 -6.64
C THR A 339 16.43 16.78 -6.02
N LEU A 340 15.72 15.65 -6.02
CA LEU A 340 16.25 14.39 -5.48
C LEU A 340 17.51 13.92 -6.21
N ASP A 341 17.52 13.98 -7.54
CA ASP A 341 18.69 13.58 -8.34
C ASP A 341 19.92 14.43 -7.96
N ARG A 342 19.75 15.75 -7.86
CA ARG A 342 20.81 16.66 -7.43
C ARG A 342 21.33 16.32 -6.03
N LEU A 343 20.44 16.17 -5.04
CA LEU A 343 20.81 15.88 -3.64
C LEU A 343 21.57 14.55 -3.47
N LEU A 344 21.18 13.53 -4.22
CA LEU A 344 21.84 12.22 -4.14
C LEU A 344 23.20 12.20 -4.83
N ASN A 345 23.41 13.02 -5.88
CA ASN A 345 24.66 13.11 -6.60
C ASN A 345 25.69 14.04 -5.92
N GLU A 346 25.27 15.16 -5.32
CA GLU A 346 26.13 16.04 -4.53
C GLU A 346 26.81 15.27 -3.39
N LYS A 347 26.07 14.44 -2.67
CA LYS A 347 26.59 13.64 -1.55
C LYS A 347 27.58 12.55 -1.95
N GLU A 348 27.41 11.96 -3.13
CA GLU A 348 28.40 10.99 -3.65
C GLU A 348 29.76 11.66 -3.96
N GLN A 349 29.75 12.92 -4.41
CA GLN A 349 30.97 13.67 -4.65
C GLN A 349 31.69 14.01 -3.33
N GLU A 350 30.96 14.40 -2.29
CA GLU A 350 31.54 14.68 -0.96
C GLU A 350 32.07 13.42 -0.27
N GLY A 351 31.39 12.26 -0.42
CA GLY A 351 31.83 10.98 0.12
C GLY A 351 33.06 10.37 -0.59
N SER A 352 33.31 10.73 -1.84
CA SER A 352 34.47 10.24 -2.60
C SER A 352 35.76 11.04 -2.34
N VAL A 353 35.69 12.17 -1.64
CA VAL A 353 36.82 13.06 -1.30
C VAL A 353 37.37 12.79 0.13
N ARG A 354 36.69 11.93 0.89
CA ARG A 354 37.15 11.45 2.22
C ARG A 354 37.68 10.03 2.11
#